data_f289c868b97c7e510b08af8e7f59e29e
#
_entry.id   f289c868b97c7e510b08af8e7f59e29e
#
_cell.length_a   1.000
_cell.length_b   1.000
_cell.length_c   1.000
_cell.angle_alpha   90.00
_cell.angle_beta   90.00
_cell.angle_gamma   90.00
#
_symmetry.space_group_name_H-M   'P 1'
#
loop_
_entity.id
_entity.type
_entity.pdbx_description
1 polymer ?
#
loop_
_entity_poly.entity_id
_entity_poly.type
_entity_poly.pdbx_seq_one_letter_code
_entity_poly.pdbx_strand_id
1 'polypeptide(L)'
;MNIELPISPDYVKSWTFAHAIRELLQNAIDQEVTSPDNTMTVTYDPEAQVLRIANKSSALDRSSLLLGVTTKTGDQRTIGQFGEGYKLALLVLTRLNHAVRILNYKSKESWIPRFVHSAKLGATVLTIQIVKYRFTKVPDHDLTFEVYGVHPDQWLMIQANTLHLQNQLQHKLVTSQGAILTGHDQRGRIYVNGLYVTTNKDLHFGYNFKPQHIDLDRDR
;
A
#
# COMPACT_ATOMS: atom_id res chain seq x y z
N MET A 1 -23.15 -7.31 -1.70
CA MET A 1 -23.35 -5.91 -2.15
C MET A 1 -22.21 -5.56 -3.09
N ASN A 2 -22.48 -4.85 -4.18
CA ASN A 2 -21.46 -4.38 -5.11
C ASN A 2 -21.43 -2.85 -5.08
N ILE A 3 -20.24 -2.26 -5.03
CA ILE A 3 -20.02 -0.81 -5.13
C ILE A 3 -19.15 -0.57 -6.36
N GLU A 4 -19.71 0.09 -7.35
CA GLU A 4 -19.01 0.48 -8.57
C GLU A 4 -18.17 1.74 -8.29
N LEU A 5 -16.91 1.70 -8.65
CA LEU A 5 -16.03 2.87 -8.68
C LEU A 5 -15.91 3.30 -10.14
N PRO A 6 -16.16 4.58 -10.47
CA PRO A 6 -16.13 5.05 -11.86
C PRO A 6 -14.66 5.19 -12.36
N ILE A 7 -13.90 4.10 -12.26
CA ILE A 7 -12.49 4.03 -12.67
C ILE A 7 -12.36 2.96 -13.74
N SER A 8 -11.92 3.38 -14.93
CA SER A 8 -11.63 2.48 -16.05
C SER A 8 -10.42 1.59 -15.75
N PRO A 9 -10.39 0.33 -16.24
CA PRO A 9 -9.21 -0.53 -16.16
C PRO A 9 -7.92 0.11 -16.70
N ASP A 10 -8.04 1.02 -17.66
CA ASP A 10 -6.93 1.72 -18.31
C ASP A 10 -6.42 2.95 -17.54
N TYR A 11 -7.05 3.31 -16.43
CA TYR A 11 -6.56 4.42 -15.61
C TYR A 11 -5.20 4.04 -14.98
N VAL A 12 -4.29 5.00 -14.86
CA VAL A 12 -2.89 4.81 -14.44
C VAL A 12 -2.20 3.62 -15.14
N LYS A 13 -2.27 3.61 -16.47
CA LYS A 13 -1.81 2.50 -17.32
C LYS A 13 -0.33 2.13 -17.13
N SER A 14 0.50 3.13 -16.80
CA SER A 14 1.93 3.00 -16.52
C SER A 14 2.24 2.32 -15.17
N TRP A 15 1.26 2.22 -14.28
CA TRP A 15 1.49 1.64 -12.96
C TRP A 15 1.68 0.13 -13.03
N THR A 16 2.72 -0.33 -12.36
CA THR A 16 3.12 -1.74 -12.24
C THR A 16 2.71 -2.32 -10.90
N PHE A 17 2.97 -3.61 -10.70
CA PHE A 17 2.82 -4.29 -9.42
C PHE A 17 3.54 -3.55 -8.28
N ALA A 18 4.78 -3.07 -8.52
CA ALA A 18 5.56 -2.34 -7.52
C ALA A 18 4.86 -1.06 -7.04
N HIS A 19 4.26 -0.30 -7.96
CA HIS A 19 3.50 0.91 -7.61
C HIS A 19 2.28 0.56 -6.74
N ALA A 20 1.54 -0.49 -7.11
CA ALA A 20 0.37 -0.91 -6.36
C ALA A 20 0.71 -1.35 -4.93
N ILE A 21 1.75 -2.18 -4.77
CA ILE A 21 2.17 -2.64 -3.43
C ILE A 21 2.71 -1.47 -2.60
N ARG A 22 3.45 -0.54 -3.23
CA ARG A 22 3.92 0.67 -2.53
C ARG A 22 2.75 1.47 -1.95
N GLU A 23 1.65 1.65 -2.67
CA GLU A 23 0.46 2.36 -2.17
C GLU A 23 -0.21 1.63 -0.99
N LEU A 24 -0.26 0.29 -1.02
CA LEU A 24 -0.80 -0.47 0.13
C LEU A 24 0.12 -0.34 1.36
N LEU A 25 1.43 -0.45 1.18
CA LEU A 25 2.42 -0.28 2.25
C LEU A 25 2.40 1.15 2.81
N GLN A 26 2.35 2.16 1.93
CA GLN A 26 2.24 3.56 2.32
C GLN A 26 1.03 3.80 3.23
N ASN A 27 -0.14 3.28 2.86
CA ASN A 27 -1.32 3.42 3.69
C ASN A 27 -1.16 2.74 5.06
N ALA A 28 -0.53 1.57 5.10
CA ALA A 28 -0.29 0.85 6.35
C ALA A 28 0.71 1.59 7.27
N ILE A 29 1.80 2.12 6.71
CA ILE A 29 2.79 2.94 7.42
C ILE A 29 2.16 4.23 7.94
N ASP A 30 1.37 4.93 7.11
CA ASP A 30 0.69 6.16 7.52
C ASP A 30 -0.26 5.92 8.70
N GLN A 31 -0.94 4.77 8.74
CA GLN A 31 -1.81 4.42 9.87
C GLN A 31 -1.01 4.21 11.17
N GLU A 32 0.16 3.60 11.09
CA GLU A 32 1.06 3.42 12.25
C GLU A 32 1.64 4.77 12.72
N VAL A 33 2.02 5.66 11.78
CA VAL A 33 2.54 7.01 12.10
C VAL A 33 1.48 7.87 12.81
N THR A 34 0.22 7.77 12.40
CA THR A 34 -0.87 8.57 13.01
C THR A 34 -1.36 7.98 14.32
N SER A 35 -1.23 6.69 14.52
CA SER A 35 -1.64 5.97 15.73
C SER A 35 -0.64 4.86 16.04
N PRO A 36 0.32 5.06 16.96
CA PRO A 36 1.40 4.10 17.27
C PRO A 36 0.92 2.70 17.69
N ASP A 37 -0.27 2.61 18.29
CA ASP A 37 -0.89 1.33 18.67
C ASP A 37 -1.40 0.54 17.46
N ASN A 38 -1.49 1.19 16.30
CA ASN A 38 -1.97 0.61 15.05
C ASN A 38 -0.81 0.03 14.23
N THR A 39 -0.09 -0.91 14.83
CA THR A 39 1.12 -1.49 14.24
C THR A 39 0.85 -2.14 12.90
N MET A 40 1.76 -1.91 11.95
CA MET A 40 1.78 -2.58 10.65
C MET A 40 2.46 -3.94 10.78
N THR A 41 1.91 -4.94 10.11
CA THR A 41 2.54 -6.25 9.90
C THR A 41 2.50 -6.61 8.42
N VAL A 42 3.63 -7.06 7.91
CA VAL A 42 3.74 -7.56 6.53
C VAL A 42 4.28 -8.97 6.57
N THR A 43 3.55 -9.93 5.99
CA THR A 43 3.95 -11.33 5.91
C THR A 43 3.80 -11.85 4.49
N TYR A 44 4.64 -12.80 4.13
CA TYR A 44 4.56 -13.51 2.86
C TYR A 44 4.58 -15.01 3.09
N ASP A 45 3.63 -15.69 2.49
CA ASP A 45 3.52 -17.14 2.47
C ASP A 45 3.97 -17.64 1.08
N PRO A 46 5.18 -18.25 0.97
CA PRO A 46 5.71 -18.65 -0.31
C PRO A 46 4.99 -19.86 -0.92
N GLU A 47 4.38 -20.73 -0.11
CA GLU A 47 3.65 -21.90 -0.59
C GLU A 47 2.30 -21.49 -1.18
N ALA A 48 1.58 -20.65 -0.48
CA ALA A 48 0.30 -20.11 -0.93
C ALA A 48 0.47 -18.93 -1.90
N GLN A 49 1.68 -18.37 -2.06
CA GLN A 49 1.99 -17.15 -2.81
C GLN A 49 1.11 -15.96 -2.39
N VAL A 50 0.95 -15.77 -1.08
CA VAL A 50 0.09 -14.72 -0.52
C VAL A 50 0.91 -13.70 0.25
N LEU A 51 0.86 -12.46 -0.20
CA LEU A 51 1.33 -11.29 0.57
C LEU A 51 0.19 -10.77 1.43
N ARG A 52 0.45 -10.54 2.72
CA ARG A 52 -0.48 -9.89 3.65
C ARG A 52 0.13 -8.61 4.18
N ILE A 53 -0.62 -7.51 4.06
CA ILE A 53 -0.31 -6.21 4.63
C ILE A 53 -1.44 -5.88 5.59
N ALA A 54 -1.15 -5.73 6.86
CA ALA A 54 -2.15 -5.62 7.91
C ALA A 54 -1.84 -4.52 8.92
N ASN A 55 -2.90 -3.94 9.50
CA ASN A 55 -2.83 -3.01 10.62
C ASN A 55 -3.68 -3.49 11.77
N LYS A 56 -3.16 -3.33 13.00
CA LYS A 56 -3.76 -3.88 14.22
C LYS A 56 -5.13 -3.30 14.53
N SER A 57 -5.30 -1.98 14.39
CA SER A 57 -6.49 -1.26 14.87
C SER A 57 -7.18 -0.43 13.79
N SER A 58 -6.93 -0.73 12.51
CA SER A 58 -7.56 -0.03 11.37
C SER A 58 -8.88 -0.64 10.95
N ALA A 59 -9.69 0.16 10.28
CA ALA A 59 -10.87 -0.31 9.56
C ALA A 59 -11.10 0.55 8.31
N LEU A 60 -11.79 0.00 7.33
CA LEU A 60 -12.29 0.74 6.19
C LEU A 60 -13.79 0.94 6.31
N ASP A 61 -14.21 2.19 6.21
CA ASP A 61 -15.62 2.53 6.03
C ASP A 61 -15.96 2.52 4.53
N ARG A 62 -17.20 2.24 4.19
CA ARG A 62 -17.64 2.24 2.78
C ARG A 62 -17.50 3.61 2.12
N SER A 63 -17.59 4.68 2.89
CA SER A 63 -17.31 6.06 2.43
C SER A 63 -15.88 6.25 1.94
N SER A 64 -14.93 5.45 2.44
CA SER A 64 -13.54 5.49 1.96
C SER A 64 -13.38 5.04 0.50
N LEU A 65 -14.39 4.39 -0.08
CA LEU A 65 -14.41 4.02 -1.50
C LEU A 65 -14.71 5.22 -2.43
N LEU A 66 -15.22 6.32 -1.90
CA LEU A 66 -15.40 7.55 -2.69
C LEU A 66 -14.02 8.11 -3.09
N LEU A 67 -13.90 8.55 -4.34
CA LEU A 67 -12.69 9.20 -4.83
C LEU A 67 -12.53 10.57 -4.16
N GLY A 68 -11.28 10.96 -3.87
CA GLY A 68 -10.98 12.25 -3.23
C GLY A 68 -11.31 12.32 -1.73
N VAL A 69 -11.86 11.27 -1.12
CA VAL A 69 -12.11 11.22 0.34
C VAL A 69 -10.91 10.64 1.07
N THR A 70 -10.33 11.42 1.96
CA THR A 70 -9.25 11.01 2.86
C THR A 70 -9.47 11.56 4.26
N THR A 71 -9.10 10.80 5.27
CA THR A 71 -9.07 11.24 6.68
C THR A 71 -7.73 11.87 7.07
N LYS A 72 -6.75 11.91 6.14
CA LYS A 72 -5.36 12.32 6.39
C LYS A 72 -5.04 13.73 5.89
N THR A 73 -6.03 14.48 5.40
CA THR A 73 -5.82 15.83 4.85
C THR A 73 -5.19 16.75 5.91
N GLY A 74 -4.02 17.31 5.58
CA GLY A 74 -3.28 18.24 6.42
C GLY A 74 -2.33 17.62 7.44
N ASP A 75 -2.24 16.31 7.57
CA ASP A 75 -1.20 15.68 8.40
C ASP A 75 0.10 15.51 7.59
N GLN A 76 1.04 16.42 7.81
CA GLN A 76 2.35 16.43 7.12
C GLN A 76 3.24 15.21 7.42
N ARG A 77 2.89 14.39 8.42
CA ARG A 77 3.63 13.16 8.75
C ARG A 77 3.29 12.00 7.82
N THR A 78 2.16 12.10 7.09
CA THR A 78 1.68 11.06 6.20
C THR A 78 2.01 11.37 4.74
N ILE A 79 2.25 10.30 3.96
CA ILE A 79 2.52 10.39 2.53
C ILE A 79 1.20 10.44 1.73
N GLY A 80 0.19 9.67 2.16
CA GLY A 80 -1.08 9.47 1.45
C GLY A 80 -2.10 10.59 1.68
N GLN A 81 -1.96 11.70 0.96
CA GLN A 81 -2.83 12.87 1.14
C GLN A 81 -4.11 12.86 0.30
N PHE A 82 -4.16 12.09 -0.78
CA PHE A 82 -5.25 12.16 -1.79
C PHE A 82 -6.39 11.16 -1.59
N GLY A 83 -6.25 10.19 -0.68
CA GLY A 83 -7.29 9.19 -0.39
C GLY A 83 -7.62 8.21 -1.53
N GLU A 84 -6.83 8.19 -2.60
CA GLU A 84 -7.06 7.36 -3.78
C GLU A 84 -6.11 6.16 -3.87
N GLY A 85 -4.95 6.20 -3.21
CA GLY A 85 -3.84 5.27 -3.41
C GLY A 85 -4.23 3.80 -3.34
N TYR A 86 -4.92 3.36 -2.28
CA TYR A 86 -5.31 1.96 -2.18
C TYR A 86 -6.33 1.53 -3.25
N LYS A 87 -7.23 2.44 -3.69
CA LYS A 87 -8.19 2.15 -4.76
C LYS A 87 -7.49 1.93 -6.09
N LEU A 88 -6.47 2.76 -6.37
CA LEU A 88 -5.61 2.60 -7.55
C LEU A 88 -4.75 1.34 -7.44
N ALA A 89 -4.27 1.00 -6.25
CA ALA A 89 -3.59 -0.28 -6.01
C ALA A 89 -4.50 -1.47 -6.33
N LEU A 90 -5.75 -1.45 -5.87
CA LEU A 90 -6.74 -2.49 -6.19
C LEU A 90 -7.00 -2.59 -7.69
N LEU A 91 -7.13 -1.45 -8.38
CA LEU A 91 -7.29 -1.39 -9.84
C LEU A 91 -6.12 -2.08 -10.55
N VAL A 92 -4.90 -1.68 -10.21
CA VAL A 92 -3.68 -2.18 -10.86
C VAL A 92 -3.49 -3.67 -10.58
N LEU A 93 -3.64 -4.12 -9.34
CA LEU A 93 -3.53 -5.54 -8.98
C LEU A 93 -4.57 -6.39 -9.71
N THR A 94 -5.83 -5.93 -9.77
CA THR A 94 -6.89 -6.62 -10.52
C THR A 94 -6.58 -6.68 -12.01
N ARG A 95 -6.04 -5.61 -12.60
CA ARG A 95 -5.62 -5.55 -14.01
C ARG A 95 -4.47 -6.52 -14.31
N LEU A 96 -3.56 -6.70 -13.36
CA LEU A 96 -2.42 -7.62 -13.45
C LEU A 96 -2.77 -9.07 -13.07
N ASN A 97 -4.08 -9.37 -12.89
CA ASN A 97 -4.60 -10.69 -12.51
C ASN A 97 -4.14 -11.18 -11.12
N HIS A 98 -3.74 -10.27 -10.24
CA HIS A 98 -3.61 -10.60 -8.82
C HIS A 98 -4.98 -10.56 -8.15
N ALA A 99 -5.44 -11.68 -7.59
CA ALA A 99 -6.62 -11.66 -6.75
C ALA A 99 -6.31 -10.91 -5.45
N VAL A 100 -7.22 -10.03 -5.04
CA VAL A 100 -7.09 -9.27 -3.80
C VAL A 100 -8.31 -9.54 -2.91
N ARG A 101 -8.06 -9.68 -1.62
CA ARG A 101 -9.09 -9.74 -0.60
C ARG A 101 -8.75 -8.81 0.55
N ILE A 102 -9.67 -7.95 0.92
CA ILE A 102 -9.54 -7.10 2.10
C ILE A 102 -10.42 -7.71 3.19
N LEU A 103 -9.82 -8.07 4.31
CA LEU A 103 -10.51 -8.53 5.50
C LEU A 103 -10.69 -7.36 6.46
N ASN A 104 -11.93 -6.99 6.74
CA ASN A 104 -12.29 -5.89 7.62
C ASN A 104 -13.03 -6.46 8.84
N TYR A 105 -12.31 -6.66 9.94
CA TYR A 105 -12.82 -7.35 11.11
C TYR A 105 -13.93 -6.57 11.81
N LYS A 106 -13.78 -5.25 11.94
CA LYS A 106 -14.78 -4.41 12.65
C LYS A 106 -16.16 -4.48 12.00
N SER A 107 -16.23 -4.48 10.68
CA SER A 107 -17.50 -4.61 9.95
C SER A 107 -17.91 -6.06 9.70
N LYS A 108 -17.03 -7.04 10.00
CA LYS A 108 -17.18 -8.46 9.65
C LYS A 108 -17.46 -8.65 8.17
N GLU A 109 -16.62 -8.01 7.35
CA GLU A 109 -16.75 -8.00 5.91
C GLU A 109 -15.45 -8.44 5.23
N SER A 110 -15.61 -9.03 4.05
CA SER A 110 -14.55 -9.23 3.08
C SER A 110 -14.89 -8.45 1.82
N TRP A 111 -13.93 -7.66 1.33
CA TRP A 111 -14.06 -6.84 0.14
C TRP A 111 -13.18 -7.41 -0.97
N ILE A 112 -13.76 -7.62 -2.16
CA ILE A 112 -13.09 -8.27 -3.27
C ILE A 112 -13.22 -7.37 -4.51
N PRO A 113 -12.11 -6.77 -5.00
CA PRO A 113 -12.11 -5.99 -6.22
C PRO A 113 -12.25 -6.89 -7.45
N ARG A 114 -12.98 -6.42 -8.45
CA ARG A 114 -13.13 -7.06 -9.76
C ARG A 114 -13.53 -6.06 -10.82
N PHE A 115 -13.30 -6.36 -12.08
CA PHE A 115 -13.87 -5.60 -13.18
C PHE A 115 -15.26 -6.12 -13.53
N VAL A 116 -16.22 -5.19 -13.63
CA VAL A 116 -17.61 -5.49 -13.99
C VAL A 116 -18.09 -4.47 -15.02
N HIS A 117 -18.85 -4.92 -16.00
CA HIS A 117 -19.52 -4.01 -16.92
C HIS A 117 -20.66 -3.31 -16.19
N SER A 118 -20.58 -1.99 -16.11
CA SER A 118 -21.62 -1.14 -15.53
C SER A 118 -22.63 -0.78 -16.61
N ALA A 119 -23.85 -1.26 -16.50
CA ALA A 119 -24.92 -0.87 -17.41
C ALA A 119 -25.24 0.63 -17.32
N LYS A 120 -25.03 1.24 -16.13
CA LYS A 120 -25.25 2.67 -15.90
C LYS A 120 -24.25 3.55 -16.65
N LEU A 121 -22.98 3.10 -16.73
CA LEU A 121 -21.89 3.86 -17.33
C LEU A 121 -21.57 3.41 -18.76
N GLY A 122 -22.16 2.28 -19.22
CA GLY A 122 -21.85 1.69 -20.52
C GLY A 122 -20.38 1.24 -20.66
N ALA A 123 -19.68 0.98 -19.56
CA ALA A 123 -18.24 0.71 -19.54
C ALA A 123 -17.88 -0.30 -18.46
N THR A 124 -16.73 -0.96 -18.65
CA THR A 124 -16.14 -1.80 -17.58
C THR A 124 -15.47 -0.90 -16.55
N VAL A 125 -15.79 -1.12 -15.27
CA VAL A 125 -15.26 -0.34 -14.15
C VAL A 125 -14.79 -1.25 -13.02
N LEU A 126 -13.93 -0.69 -12.16
CA LEU A 126 -13.55 -1.35 -10.90
C LEU A 126 -14.77 -1.42 -9.99
N THR A 127 -15.10 -2.61 -9.53
CA THR A 127 -16.23 -2.84 -8.62
C THR A 127 -15.73 -3.59 -7.39
N ILE A 128 -16.11 -3.11 -6.21
CA ILE A 128 -15.80 -3.78 -4.95
C ILE A 128 -17.01 -4.62 -4.53
N GLN A 129 -16.86 -5.93 -4.56
CA GLN A 129 -17.84 -6.85 -3.99
C GLN A 129 -17.61 -6.94 -2.48
N ILE A 130 -18.61 -6.54 -1.70
CA ILE A 130 -18.62 -6.64 -0.24
C ILE A 130 -19.50 -7.80 0.16
N VAL A 131 -18.92 -8.74 0.89
CA VAL A 131 -19.63 -9.93 1.42
C VAL A 131 -19.44 -10.02 2.92
N LYS A 132 -20.43 -10.57 3.64
CA LYS A 132 -20.26 -10.90 5.05
C LYS A 132 -19.18 -11.97 5.18
N TYR A 133 -18.31 -11.79 6.15
CA TYR A 133 -17.21 -12.71 6.43
C TYR A 133 -17.29 -13.21 7.88
N ARG A 134 -17.29 -14.54 8.04
CA ARG A 134 -17.29 -15.15 9.36
C ARG A 134 -15.86 -15.44 9.78
N PHE A 135 -15.34 -14.63 10.69
CA PHE A 135 -14.07 -14.92 11.33
C PHE A 135 -14.25 -16.07 12.33
N THR A 136 -13.45 -17.12 12.21
CA THR A 136 -13.50 -18.30 13.10
C THR A 136 -12.83 -18.03 14.44
N LYS A 137 -11.95 -17.03 14.49
CA LYS A 137 -11.28 -16.53 15.70
C LYS A 137 -11.11 -15.02 15.57
N VAL A 138 -10.85 -14.37 16.71
CA VAL A 138 -10.44 -12.96 16.69
C VAL A 138 -9.08 -12.87 16.02
N PRO A 139 -8.93 -12.09 14.95
CA PRO A 139 -7.64 -11.92 14.29
C PRO A 139 -6.74 -10.98 15.09
N ASP A 140 -5.42 -11.10 14.88
CA ASP A 140 -4.44 -10.20 15.49
C ASP A 140 -4.49 -8.78 14.91
N HIS A 141 -5.13 -8.62 13.74
CA HIS A 141 -5.25 -7.37 12.99
C HIS A 141 -6.69 -7.13 12.55
N ASP A 142 -7.17 -5.90 12.71
CA ASP A 142 -8.53 -5.53 12.34
C ASP A 142 -8.71 -5.31 10.83
N LEU A 143 -7.64 -4.93 10.13
CA LEU A 143 -7.63 -4.72 8.68
C LEU A 143 -6.47 -5.48 8.05
N THR A 144 -6.75 -6.30 7.04
CA THR A 144 -5.73 -7.04 6.29
C THR A 144 -6.01 -6.99 4.80
N PHE A 145 -5.02 -6.58 4.02
CA PHE A 145 -4.99 -6.75 2.57
C PHE A 145 -4.24 -8.03 2.23
N GLU A 146 -4.90 -8.98 1.58
CA GLU A 146 -4.29 -10.20 1.04
C GLU A 146 -4.17 -10.06 -0.47
N VAL A 147 -2.95 -10.20 -0.99
CA VAL A 147 -2.65 -10.20 -2.43
C VAL A 147 -2.16 -11.58 -2.81
N TYR A 148 -2.87 -12.24 -3.69
CA TYR A 148 -2.60 -13.61 -4.13
C TYR A 148 -1.78 -13.65 -5.42
N GLY A 149 -1.07 -14.75 -5.65
CA GLY A 149 -0.24 -14.94 -6.83
C GLY A 149 1.03 -14.07 -6.82
N VAL A 150 1.54 -13.74 -5.65
CA VAL A 150 2.80 -12.99 -5.50
C VAL A 150 3.95 -13.98 -5.59
N HIS A 151 4.75 -13.88 -6.67
CA HIS A 151 5.91 -14.73 -6.87
C HIS A 151 7.07 -14.36 -5.93
N PRO A 152 7.97 -15.31 -5.61
CA PRO A 152 9.13 -15.04 -4.75
C PRO A 152 9.98 -13.85 -5.18
N ASP A 153 10.21 -13.66 -6.48
CA ASP A 153 10.97 -12.52 -7.01
C ASP A 153 10.27 -11.17 -6.74
N GLN A 154 8.94 -11.16 -6.81
CA GLN A 154 8.16 -9.97 -6.45
C GLN A 154 8.28 -9.67 -4.95
N TRP A 155 8.30 -10.72 -4.10
CA TRP A 155 8.54 -10.56 -2.67
C TRP A 155 9.94 -10.00 -2.37
N LEU A 156 10.98 -10.53 -3.01
CA LEU A 156 12.34 -10.00 -2.88
C LEU A 156 12.43 -8.52 -3.29
N MET A 157 11.76 -8.15 -4.38
CA MET A 157 11.67 -6.76 -4.81
C MET A 157 10.96 -5.88 -3.78
N ILE A 158 9.87 -6.34 -3.18
CA ILE A 158 9.16 -5.62 -2.11
C ILE A 158 10.09 -5.40 -0.91
N GLN A 159 10.79 -6.43 -0.46
CA GLN A 159 11.75 -6.33 0.65
C GLN A 159 12.87 -5.34 0.34
N ALA A 160 13.45 -5.41 -0.87
CA ALA A 160 14.51 -4.49 -1.29
C ALA A 160 14.05 -3.04 -1.36
N ASN A 161 12.77 -2.79 -1.63
CA ASN A 161 12.20 -1.45 -1.80
C ASN A 161 11.52 -0.89 -0.54
N THR A 162 11.53 -1.65 0.58
CA THR A 162 10.83 -1.26 1.81
C THR A 162 11.77 -1.39 3.00
N LEU A 163 12.28 -0.28 3.51
CA LEU A 163 13.26 -0.29 4.63
C LEU A 163 12.69 -0.95 5.90
N HIS A 164 11.38 -0.85 6.12
CA HIS A 164 10.69 -1.48 7.26
C HIS A 164 10.76 -3.03 7.23
N LEU A 165 11.03 -3.63 6.07
CA LEU A 165 11.15 -5.08 5.88
C LEU A 165 12.60 -5.56 5.85
N GLN A 166 13.56 -4.65 5.92
CA GLN A 166 14.99 -4.98 5.92
C GLN A 166 15.45 -5.19 7.36
N ASN A 167 15.78 -6.44 7.69
CA ASN A 167 16.40 -6.80 8.96
C ASN A 167 17.81 -6.18 9.01
N GLN A 168 18.02 -5.15 9.82
CA GLN A 168 19.29 -4.47 10.07
C GLN A 168 19.72 -3.46 8.99
N LEU A 169 19.13 -2.29 9.02
CA LEU A 169 19.81 -1.09 8.53
C LEU A 169 20.95 -0.74 9.52
N GLN A 170 22.04 -1.53 9.49
CA GLN A 170 23.16 -1.37 10.42
C GLN A 170 23.94 -0.06 10.22
N HIS A 171 23.81 0.55 9.06
CA HIS A 171 24.57 1.71 8.64
C HIS A 171 23.63 2.88 8.29
N LYS A 172 23.15 3.58 9.33
CA LYS A 172 22.35 4.81 9.14
C LYS A 172 22.80 5.91 10.09
N LEU A 173 22.87 7.13 9.56
CA LEU A 173 23.03 8.36 10.33
C LEU A 173 21.67 9.07 10.37
N VAL A 174 21.08 9.18 11.54
CA VAL A 174 19.77 9.83 11.73
C VAL A 174 19.95 11.33 11.82
N THR A 175 19.11 12.08 11.09
CA THR A 175 19.07 13.55 11.07
C THR A 175 17.66 14.05 11.38
N SER A 176 17.50 15.36 11.53
CA SER A 176 16.16 15.98 11.69
C SER A 176 15.27 15.76 10.47
N GLN A 177 15.85 15.70 9.27
CA GLN A 177 15.13 15.55 7.99
C GLN A 177 14.88 14.11 7.58
N GLY A 178 15.56 13.14 8.22
CA GLY A 178 15.47 11.73 7.85
C GLY A 178 16.69 10.93 8.26
N ALA A 179 17.18 10.07 7.36
CA ALA A 179 18.38 9.28 7.60
C ALA A 179 19.25 9.17 6.34
N ILE A 180 20.55 9.17 6.54
CA ILE A 180 21.54 8.81 5.52
C ILE A 180 21.86 7.34 5.70
N LEU A 181 21.76 6.57 4.62
CA LEU A 181 22.01 5.13 4.58
C LEU A 181 23.40 4.90 4.00
N THR A 182 24.33 4.42 4.81
CA THR A 182 25.75 4.28 4.43
C THR A 182 26.11 2.89 3.91
N GLY A 183 25.16 1.94 3.88
CA GLY A 183 25.35 0.63 3.28
C GLY A 183 25.66 0.73 1.77
N HIS A 184 26.55 -0.11 1.28
CA HIS A 184 26.95 -0.10 -0.14
C HIS A 184 25.77 -0.39 -1.09
N ASP A 185 24.87 -1.26 -0.69
CA ASP A 185 23.64 -1.63 -1.40
C ASP A 185 22.59 -0.50 -1.44
N GLN A 186 22.76 0.52 -0.58
CA GLN A 186 21.88 1.68 -0.49
C GLN A 186 22.35 2.87 -1.34
N ARG A 187 23.55 2.77 -1.94
CA ARG A 187 24.14 3.89 -2.69
C ARG A 187 23.21 4.42 -3.77
N GLY A 188 22.96 5.71 -3.75
CA GLY A 188 22.10 6.41 -4.70
C GLY A 188 20.60 6.21 -4.51
N ARG A 189 20.16 5.32 -3.62
CA ARG A 189 18.74 5.03 -3.42
C ARG A 189 18.09 6.10 -2.58
N ILE A 190 16.92 6.54 -3.02
CA ILE A 190 16.11 7.55 -2.36
C ILE A 190 14.81 6.91 -1.88
N TYR A 191 14.52 7.12 -0.60
CA TYR A 191 13.32 6.64 0.06
C TYR A 191 12.58 7.81 0.70
N VAL A 192 11.27 7.67 0.83
CA VAL A 192 10.43 8.55 1.65
C VAL A 192 9.65 7.69 2.63
N ASN A 193 9.82 7.99 3.90
CA ASN A 193 9.26 7.20 5.00
C ASN A 193 9.52 5.69 4.85
N GLY A 194 10.73 5.33 4.42
CA GLY A 194 11.15 3.94 4.23
C GLY A 194 10.68 3.26 2.95
N LEU A 195 9.93 3.94 2.09
CA LEU A 195 9.49 3.43 0.79
C LEU A 195 10.36 3.98 -0.33
N TYR A 196 10.89 3.08 -1.17
CA TYR A 196 11.74 3.43 -2.31
C TYR A 196 10.98 4.31 -3.32
N VAL A 197 11.63 5.36 -3.77
CA VAL A 197 11.11 6.30 -4.78
C VAL A 197 11.91 6.20 -6.06
N THR A 198 13.22 6.38 -5.99
CA THR A 198 14.09 6.43 -7.17
C THR A 198 15.55 6.15 -6.81
N THR A 199 16.41 6.08 -7.83
CA THR A 199 17.87 6.02 -7.67
C THR A 199 18.51 7.16 -8.45
N ASN A 200 19.38 7.92 -7.76
CA ASN A 200 20.30 8.89 -8.37
C ASN A 200 21.72 8.37 -8.22
N LYS A 201 22.36 8.01 -9.34
CA LYS A 201 23.72 7.41 -9.38
C LYS A 201 24.83 8.35 -8.94
N ASP A 202 24.57 9.66 -8.95
CA ASP A 202 25.54 10.69 -8.53
C ASP A 202 25.67 10.79 -7.01
N LEU A 203 24.74 10.19 -6.27
CA LEU A 203 24.75 10.20 -4.81
C LEU A 203 25.63 9.08 -4.26
N HIS A 204 26.46 9.41 -3.27
CA HIS A 204 27.37 8.45 -2.62
C HIS A 204 26.70 7.56 -1.58
N PHE A 205 25.59 8.00 -1.02
CA PHE A 205 24.82 7.31 0.02
C PHE A 205 23.38 7.09 -0.42
N GLY A 206 22.63 6.27 0.32
CA GLY A 206 21.18 6.26 0.26
C GLY A 206 20.58 7.32 1.18
N TYR A 207 19.36 7.73 0.90
CA TYR A 207 18.65 8.76 1.69
C TYR A 207 17.23 8.32 1.96
N ASN A 208 16.80 8.43 3.21
CA ASN A 208 15.41 8.22 3.61
C ASN A 208 14.87 9.53 4.20
N PHE A 209 14.04 10.23 3.46
CA PHE A 209 13.44 11.50 3.88
C PHE A 209 12.16 11.29 4.68
N LYS A 210 11.89 12.21 5.61
CA LYS A 210 10.55 12.33 6.19
C LYS A 210 9.63 13.04 5.19
N PRO A 211 8.34 12.67 5.10
CA PRO A 211 7.41 13.24 4.11
C PRO A 211 7.33 14.76 4.11
N GLN A 212 7.39 15.38 5.29
CA GLN A 212 7.31 16.83 5.50
C GLN A 212 8.45 17.66 4.91
N HIS A 213 9.53 17.02 4.44
CA HIS A 213 10.73 17.69 3.94
C HIS A 213 10.96 17.47 2.45
N ILE A 214 9.99 16.89 1.76
CA ILE A 214 10.08 16.64 0.33
C ILE A 214 8.71 16.83 -0.32
N ASP A 215 8.68 17.58 -1.42
CA ASP A 215 7.49 17.66 -2.25
C ASP A 215 7.41 16.38 -3.08
N LEU A 216 6.29 15.71 -2.96
CA LEU A 216 6.04 14.47 -3.65
C LEU A 216 4.93 14.68 -4.68
N ASP A 217 5.26 14.52 -5.95
CA ASP A 217 4.28 14.55 -7.03
C ASP A 217 3.30 13.37 -6.93
N ARG A 218 2.09 13.54 -7.48
CA ARG A 218 1.04 12.52 -7.52
C ARG A 218 1.47 11.26 -8.29
N ASP A 219 2.31 11.42 -9.31
CA ASP A 219 2.71 10.38 -10.27
C ASP A 219 4.11 9.80 -10.01
N ARG A 220 4.51 9.67 -8.77
CA ARG A 220 5.82 9.15 -8.35
C ARG A 220 6.19 7.80 -8.89
#